data_089d7fbe4485a557a8364363144d16e7
#
_entry.id   089d7fbe4485a557a8364363144d16e7
#
_cell.length_a   1.000
_cell.length_b   1.000
_cell.length_c   1.000
_cell.angle_alpha   90.00
_cell.angle_beta   90.00
_cell.angle_gamma   90.00
#
_symmetry.space_group_name_H-M   'P 1'
#
loop_
_entity.id
_entity.type
_entity.pdbx_description
1 polymer ?
#
loop_
_entity_poly.entity_id
_entity_poly.type
_entity_poly.pdbx_seq_one_letter_code
_entity_poly.pdbx_strand_id
1 'polypeptide(L)'
;QVGKPGTTTVVPDQFLRRWDPVTIFFAAPTGPAAGGPEDAPARYVQLEPAQPGAFTWLDARTLQFRPADPWPPLAGVSVKVEGKSFRLVTLMAAPTASQPANGAEGLPPLESIALTFPEPIAAAALARALTIEHRPLPGLSGDDTRRLSLQDFEVKSVERASPGDAASYVVRLRQAIPLGRKVFVRFRLRLGDGG
;
A
#
# COMPACT_ATOMS: atom_id res chain seq x y z
N GLN A 1 -14.05 -15.23 -2.93
CA GLN A 1 -14.72 -16.45 -2.47
C GLN A 1 -14.69 -16.45 -0.95
N VAL A 2 -15.86 -16.28 -0.33
CA VAL A 2 -16.06 -16.56 1.09
C VAL A 2 -15.64 -18.02 1.30
N GLY A 3 -14.76 -18.26 2.27
CA GLY A 3 -14.04 -19.52 2.45
C GLY A 3 -14.92 -20.77 2.48
N LYS A 4 -14.28 -21.91 2.25
CA LYS A 4 -14.96 -23.23 2.30
C LYS A 4 -15.64 -23.40 3.66
N PRO A 5 -16.88 -23.89 3.71
CA PRO A 5 -17.55 -24.23 4.98
C PRO A 5 -16.65 -25.10 5.86
N GLY A 6 -16.55 -24.78 7.14
CA GLY A 6 -15.71 -25.51 8.10
C GLY A 6 -14.22 -25.12 8.10
N THR A 7 -13.82 -24.00 7.46
CA THR A 7 -12.46 -23.47 7.55
C THR A 7 -12.46 -22.06 8.12
N THR A 8 -11.48 -21.77 8.99
CA THR A 8 -11.25 -20.41 9.48
C THR A 8 -10.74 -19.52 8.36
N THR A 9 -11.37 -18.36 8.19
CA THR A 9 -11.05 -17.36 7.14
C THR A 9 -10.86 -15.97 7.73
N VAL A 10 -10.07 -15.16 7.01
CA VAL A 10 -9.80 -13.77 7.34
C VAL A 10 -10.29 -12.89 6.19
N VAL A 11 -10.99 -11.82 6.52
CA VAL A 11 -11.50 -10.83 5.57
C VAL A 11 -11.04 -9.44 6.00
N PRO A 12 -10.48 -8.65 5.09
CA PRO A 12 -10.17 -8.97 3.69
C PRO A 12 -9.14 -10.09 3.57
N ASP A 13 -9.07 -10.74 2.42
CA ASP A 13 -8.20 -11.91 2.20
C ASP A 13 -6.82 -11.55 1.64
N GLN A 14 -6.65 -10.35 1.08
CA GLN A 14 -5.43 -9.95 0.38
C GLN A 14 -5.01 -8.50 0.64
N PHE A 15 -5.95 -7.54 0.52
CA PHE A 15 -5.63 -6.11 0.58
C PHE A 15 -6.41 -5.40 1.67
N LEU A 16 -5.71 -4.52 2.39
CA LEU A 16 -6.27 -3.59 3.38
C LEU A 16 -6.26 -2.17 2.83
N ARG A 17 -7.36 -1.46 3.00
CA ARG A 17 -7.43 -0.01 2.86
C ARG A 17 -7.10 0.64 4.20
N ARG A 18 -6.89 1.94 4.18
CA ARG A 18 -6.42 2.74 5.32
C ARG A 18 -7.10 2.42 6.67
N TRP A 19 -8.40 2.15 6.68
CA TRP A 19 -9.20 1.95 7.89
C TRP A 19 -9.97 0.63 7.89
N ASP A 20 -9.67 -0.28 6.99
CA ASP A 20 -10.40 -1.54 6.92
C ASP A 20 -10.28 -2.31 8.22
N PRO A 21 -11.38 -2.83 8.76
CA PRO A 21 -11.34 -3.81 9.83
C PRO A 21 -10.80 -5.13 9.30
N VAL A 22 -10.22 -5.92 10.19
CA VAL A 22 -9.89 -7.33 9.93
C VAL A 22 -10.89 -8.20 10.65
N THR A 23 -11.63 -9.01 9.90
CA THR A 23 -12.65 -9.91 10.45
C THR A 23 -12.23 -11.36 10.28
N ILE A 24 -12.26 -12.10 11.36
CA ILE A 24 -11.91 -13.52 11.41
C ILE A 24 -13.20 -14.32 11.60
N PHE A 25 -13.47 -15.24 10.69
CA PHE A 25 -14.57 -16.21 10.77
C PHE A 25 -14.00 -17.56 11.15
N PHE A 26 -14.27 -18.00 12.36
CA PHE A 26 -13.81 -19.30 12.88
C PHE A 26 -14.65 -20.46 12.35
N ALA A 27 -14.01 -21.58 12.11
CA ALA A 27 -14.67 -22.81 11.62
C ALA A 27 -15.68 -23.35 12.66
N ALA A 28 -15.42 -23.15 13.95
CA ALA A 28 -16.27 -23.57 15.07
C ALA A 28 -16.61 -22.39 16.00
N PRO A 29 -17.67 -22.48 16.81
CA PRO A 29 -17.91 -21.50 17.86
C PRO A 29 -16.69 -21.43 18.80
N THR A 30 -16.13 -20.23 18.95
CA THR A 30 -14.86 -19.99 19.67
C THR A 30 -15.02 -18.90 20.71
N GLY A 31 -15.88 -17.94 20.45
CA GLY A 31 -16.15 -16.78 21.31
C GLY A 31 -17.52 -16.83 22.01
N PRO A 32 -17.87 -15.77 22.75
CA PRO A 32 -19.15 -15.65 23.41
C PRO A 32 -20.30 -15.53 22.40
N ALA A 33 -21.40 -16.26 22.63
CA ALA A 33 -22.56 -16.26 21.74
C ALA A 33 -23.22 -14.87 21.63
N ALA A 34 -23.20 -14.08 22.70
CA ALA A 34 -23.76 -12.71 22.73
C ALA A 34 -22.83 -11.67 22.11
N GLY A 35 -21.62 -12.06 21.69
CA GLY A 35 -20.59 -11.09 21.26
C GLY A 35 -20.00 -10.29 22.44
N GLY A 36 -19.29 -9.21 22.13
CA GLY A 36 -18.72 -8.29 23.11
C GLY A 36 -17.22 -8.04 22.91
N PRO A 37 -16.63 -7.12 23.69
CA PRO A 37 -15.21 -6.80 23.60
C PRO A 37 -14.34 -8.01 23.97
N GLU A 38 -13.16 -8.11 23.33
CA GLU A 38 -12.16 -9.14 23.63
C GLU A 38 -10.91 -8.49 24.19
N ASP A 39 -10.68 -8.66 25.50
CA ASP A 39 -9.57 -8.03 26.22
C ASP A 39 -8.27 -8.86 26.18
N ALA A 40 -8.35 -10.13 25.77
CA ALA A 40 -7.20 -11.03 25.66
C ALA A 40 -7.07 -11.67 24.26
N PRO A 41 -7.03 -10.86 23.19
CA PRO A 41 -7.11 -11.35 21.81
C PRO A 41 -5.97 -12.28 21.42
N ALA A 42 -4.81 -12.19 22.09
CA ALA A 42 -3.66 -13.05 21.81
C ALA A 42 -3.94 -14.55 21.98
N ARG A 43 -5.03 -14.93 22.66
CA ARG A 43 -5.51 -16.32 22.76
C ARG A 43 -6.03 -16.86 21.43
N TYR A 44 -6.47 -15.99 20.55
CA TYR A 44 -7.18 -16.32 19.31
C TYR A 44 -6.44 -15.86 18.07
N VAL A 45 -5.85 -14.66 18.12
CA VAL A 45 -5.26 -14.01 16.95
C VAL A 45 -4.05 -13.16 17.35
N GLN A 46 -3.06 -13.13 16.46
CA GLN A 46 -1.92 -12.21 16.54
C GLN A 46 -1.79 -11.44 15.25
N LEU A 47 -1.58 -10.12 15.37
CA LEU A 47 -1.27 -9.23 14.25
C LEU A 47 0.22 -8.89 14.27
N GLU A 48 0.89 -9.05 13.15
CA GLU A 48 2.30 -8.69 12.96
C GLU A 48 2.49 -7.81 11.71
N PRO A 49 3.03 -6.60 11.83
CA PRO A 49 3.36 -5.92 13.10
C PRO A 49 2.12 -5.65 13.94
N ALA A 50 2.32 -5.46 15.26
CA ALA A 50 1.23 -5.09 16.15
C ALA A 50 0.64 -3.73 15.72
N GLN A 51 -0.68 -3.64 15.72
CA GLN A 51 -1.43 -2.45 15.35
C GLN A 51 -2.33 -2.05 16.53
N PRO A 52 -2.32 -0.78 16.96
CA PRO A 52 -3.29 -0.30 17.94
C PRO A 52 -4.72 -0.47 17.45
N GLY A 53 -5.61 -0.93 18.33
CA GLY A 53 -7.01 -1.13 17.98
C GLY A 53 -7.74 -1.99 19.00
N ALA A 54 -8.99 -2.31 18.69
CA ALA A 54 -9.86 -3.10 19.55
C ALA A 54 -10.37 -4.34 18.84
N PHE A 55 -10.46 -5.44 19.59
CA PHE A 55 -11.08 -6.67 19.15
C PHE A 55 -12.49 -6.78 19.74
N THR A 56 -13.43 -7.19 18.92
CA THR A 56 -14.83 -7.37 19.33
C THR A 56 -15.39 -8.64 18.71
N TRP A 57 -15.95 -9.49 19.52
CA TRP A 57 -16.76 -10.61 19.07
C TRP A 57 -18.12 -10.08 18.56
N LEU A 58 -18.43 -10.34 17.30
CA LEU A 58 -19.74 -10.03 16.72
C LEU A 58 -20.76 -11.14 17.04
N ASP A 59 -20.27 -12.37 17.12
CA ASP A 59 -20.98 -13.58 17.52
C ASP A 59 -19.96 -14.66 17.93
N ALA A 60 -20.43 -15.87 18.27
CA ALA A 60 -19.57 -16.97 18.71
C ALA A 60 -18.49 -17.42 17.73
N ARG A 61 -18.57 -17.02 16.45
CA ARG A 61 -17.64 -17.43 15.39
C ARG A 61 -16.94 -16.27 14.70
N THR A 62 -17.32 -15.03 15.01
CA THR A 62 -16.86 -13.86 14.27
C THR A 62 -16.15 -12.88 15.20
N LEU A 63 -14.83 -12.78 15.06
CA LEU A 63 -14.01 -11.80 15.76
C LEU A 63 -13.57 -10.70 14.80
N GLN A 64 -13.81 -9.44 15.15
CA GLN A 64 -13.42 -8.30 14.35
C GLN A 64 -12.39 -7.45 15.07
N PHE A 65 -11.31 -7.12 14.38
CA PHE A 65 -10.35 -6.09 14.78
C PHE A 65 -10.68 -4.79 14.07
N ARG A 66 -10.76 -3.69 14.82
CA ARG A 66 -10.87 -2.32 14.30
C ARG A 66 -9.61 -1.54 14.67
N PRO A 67 -8.83 -1.03 13.70
CA PRO A 67 -7.64 -0.26 13.99
C PRO A 67 -8.01 1.08 14.64
N ALA A 68 -7.24 1.51 15.66
CA ALA A 68 -7.32 2.83 16.25
C ALA A 68 -6.53 3.87 15.45
N ASP A 69 -5.47 3.43 14.78
CA ASP A 69 -4.67 4.21 13.86
C ASP A 69 -4.78 3.65 12.44
N PRO A 70 -4.63 4.49 11.40
CA PRO A 70 -4.69 4.00 10.02
C PRO A 70 -3.58 2.99 9.75
N TRP A 71 -3.88 1.98 8.92
CA TRP A 71 -2.87 1.05 8.45
C TRP A 71 -1.77 1.80 7.69
N PRO A 72 -0.48 1.57 8.00
CA PRO A 72 0.62 2.18 7.22
C PRO A 72 0.54 1.75 5.76
N PRO A 73 0.66 2.66 4.78
CA PRO A 73 0.61 2.33 3.36
C PRO A 73 1.74 1.39 2.95
N LEU A 74 1.47 0.48 2.02
CA LEU A 74 2.43 -0.48 1.45
C LEU A 74 3.09 -1.39 2.49
N ALA A 75 2.47 -1.57 3.65
CA ALA A 75 2.93 -2.47 4.69
C ALA A 75 2.34 -3.88 4.51
N GLY A 76 3.12 -4.88 4.87
CA GLY A 76 2.64 -6.25 5.03
C GLY A 76 2.11 -6.45 6.43
N VAL A 77 0.92 -7.05 6.55
CA VAL A 77 0.31 -7.43 7.83
C VAL A 77 0.10 -8.93 7.83
N SER A 78 0.60 -9.59 8.84
CA SER A 78 0.36 -11.03 9.07
C SER A 78 -0.69 -11.21 10.15
N VAL A 79 -1.75 -11.93 9.85
CA VAL A 79 -2.79 -12.33 10.81
C VAL A 79 -2.61 -13.80 11.11
N LYS A 80 -2.20 -14.13 12.33
CA LYS A 80 -2.00 -15.52 12.78
C LYS A 80 -3.21 -15.99 13.58
N VAL A 81 -3.84 -17.05 13.13
CA VAL A 81 -5.06 -17.65 13.71
C VAL A 81 -4.95 -19.15 13.61
N GLU A 82 -5.17 -19.87 14.72
CA GLU A 82 -5.17 -21.35 14.76
C GLU A 82 -3.93 -21.98 14.09
N GLY A 83 -2.75 -21.39 14.30
CA GLY A 83 -1.49 -21.85 13.71
C GLY A 83 -1.33 -21.56 12.23
N LYS A 84 -2.30 -20.91 11.57
CA LYS A 84 -2.21 -20.45 10.18
C LYS A 84 -1.84 -18.97 10.12
N SER A 85 -1.15 -18.58 9.06
CA SER A 85 -0.78 -17.19 8.79
C SER A 85 -1.43 -16.70 7.51
N PHE A 86 -2.18 -15.61 7.61
CA PHE A 86 -2.80 -14.90 6.49
C PHE A 86 -2.01 -13.62 6.25
N ARG A 87 -1.58 -13.39 5.01
CA ARG A 87 -0.82 -12.19 4.64
C ARG A 87 -1.71 -11.20 3.93
N LEU A 88 -1.79 -10.01 4.49
CA LEU A 88 -2.48 -8.86 3.91
C LEU A 88 -1.46 -7.80 3.52
N VAL A 89 -1.79 -6.99 2.53
CA VAL A 89 -0.96 -5.85 2.10
C VAL A 89 -1.81 -4.61 2.09
N THR A 90 -1.31 -3.54 2.69
CA THR A 90 -2.02 -2.27 2.73
C THR A 90 -1.84 -1.52 1.41
N LEU A 91 -2.92 -1.00 0.88
CA LEU A 91 -2.92 -0.16 -0.32
C LEU A 91 -2.50 1.27 0.03
N MET A 92 -1.90 1.96 -0.92
CA MET A 92 -1.56 3.38 -0.81
C MET A 92 -2.59 4.25 -1.55
N ALA A 93 -2.78 5.48 -1.09
CA ALA A 93 -3.51 6.49 -1.83
C ALA A 93 -2.75 6.89 -3.11
N ALA A 94 -3.47 7.40 -4.11
CA ALA A 94 -2.84 8.01 -5.28
C ALA A 94 -2.03 9.26 -4.89
N PRO A 95 -0.97 9.62 -5.62
CA PRO A 95 -0.32 10.91 -5.43
C PRO A 95 -1.31 12.04 -5.75
N THR A 96 -1.29 13.08 -4.94
CA THR A 96 -2.13 14.29 -5.14
C THR A 96 -1.48 15.29 -6.07
N ALA A 97 -0.16 15.25 -6.23
CA ALA A 97 0.59 16.09 -7.15
C ALA A 97 1.88 15.40 -7.63
N SER A 98 2.36 15.84 -8.78
CA SER A 98 3.67 15.46 -9.31
C SER A 98 4.35 16.65 -10.00
N GLN A 99 5.68 16.65 -9.98
CA GLN A 99 6.52 17.58 -10.71
C GLN A 99 7.60 16.78 -11.46
N PRO A 100 7.64 16.75 -12.79
CA PRO A 100 6.69 17.44 -13.70
C PRO A 100 5.24 16.99 -13.51
N ALA A 101 4.31 17.88 -13.87
CA ALA A 101 2.89 17.55 -13.82
C ALA A 101 2.56 16.40 -14.79
N ASN A 102 1.52 15.64 -14.48
CA ASN A 102 1.04 14.61 -15.40
C ASN A 102 0.61 15.23 -16.74
N GLY A 103 1.11 14.67 -17.84
CA GLY A 103 0.86 15.19 -19.18
C GLY A 103 1.72 16.41 -19.59
N ALA A 104 2.69 16.82 -18.78
CA ALA A 104 3.62 17.89 -19.15
C ALA A 104 4.45 17.52 -20.40
N GLU A 105 4.58 18.47 -21.32
CA GLU A 105 5.31 18.34 -22.58
C GLU A 105 6.43 19.37 -22.68
N GLY A 106 7.37 19.16 -23.62
CA GLY A 106 8.48 20.09 -23.85
C GLY A 106 9.48 20.19 -22.70
N LEU A 107 9.56 19.17 -21.86
CA LEU A 107 10.45 19.16 -20.71
C LEU A 107 11.92 19.01 -21.13
N PRO A 108 12.86 19.60 -20.35
CA PRO A 108 14.29 19.29 -20.49
C PRO A 108 14.54 17.81 -20.13
N PRO A 109 15.78 17.30 -20.32
CA PRO A 109 16.13 15.97 -19.84
C PRO A 109 15.68 15.78 -18.39
N LEU A 110 14.98 14.68 -18.11
CA LEU A 110 14.36 14.45 -16.82
C LEU A 110 15.37 13.83 -15.84
N GLU A 111 15.73 14.57 -14.82
CA GLU A 111 16.68 14.14 -13.77
C GLU A 111 15.97 13.68 -12.49
N SER A 112 14.76 14.20 -12.22
CA SER A 112 14.01 13.85 -11.04
C SER A 112 12.51 14.00 -11.23
N ILE A 113 11.75 13.32 -10.37
CA ILE A 113 10.29 13.41 -10.30
C ILE A 113 9.95 13.68 -8.83
N ALA A 114 9.26 14.78 -8.55
CA ALA A 114 8.68 15.01 -7.23
C ALA A 114 7.25 14.44 -7.19
N LEU A 115 6.89 13.82 -6.08
CA LEU A 115 5.58 13.21 -5.84
C LEU A 115 5.08 13.65 -4.48
N THR A 116 3.81 14.01 -4.41
CA THR A 116 3.15 14.37 -3.14
C THR A 116 2.00 13.41 -2.87
N PHE A 117 1.94 12.89 -1.64
CA PHE A 117 0.91 11.96 -1.18
C PHE A 117 0.15 12.54 0.01
N PRO A 118 -1.12 12.18 0.21
CA PRO A 118 -1.91 12.67 1.35
C PRO A 118 -1.44 12.11 2.69
N GLU A 119 -0.62 11.07 2.67
CA GLU A 119 -0.12 10.39 3.87
C GLU A 119 1.34 9.93 3.69
N PRO A 120 2.10 9.79 4.78
CA PRO A 120 3.48 9.34 4.71
C PRO A 120 3.59 7.88 4.31
N ILE A 121 4.54 7.60 3.43
CA ILE A 121 4.88 6.27 2.93
C ILE A 121 6.37 6.04 3.21
N ALA A 122 6.75 4.86 3.66
CA ALA A 122 8.17 4.54 3.80
C ALA A 122 8.86 4.64 2.42
N ALA A 123 9.91 5.46 2.29
CA ALA A 123 10.58 5.72 1.01
C ALA A 123 11.03 4.43 0.30
N ALA A 124 11.54 3.45 1.06
CA ALA A 124 11.92 2.15 0.52
C ALA A 124 10.72 1.33 0.01
N ALA A 125 9.55 1.46 0.64
CA ALA A 125 8.33 0.79 0.20
C ALA A 125 7.80 1.47 -1.08
N LEU A 126 7.79 2.81 -1.11
CA LEU A 126 7.43 3.59 -2.30
C LEU A 126 8.34 3.24 -3.49
N ALA A 127 9.66 3.17 -3.29
CA ALA A 127 10.60 2.78 -4.34
C ALA A 127 10.26 1.42 -4.95
N ARG A 128 9.94 0.41 -4.12
CA ARG A 128 9.54 -0.93 -4.60
C ARG A 128 8.18 -0.95 -5.30
N ALA A 129 7.28 -0.04 -4.96
CA ALA A 129 5.97 0.08 -5.58
C ALA A 129 6.00 0.86 -6.91
N LEU A 130 7.04 1.69 -7.12
CA LEU A 130 7.23 2.46 -8.33
C LEU A 130 7.69 1.60 -9.51
N THR A 131 7.15 1.92 -10.68
CA THR A 131 7.65 1.48 -11.97
C THR A 131 7.79 2.69 -12.86
N ILE A 132 9.01 2.96 -13.34
CA ILE A 132 9.32 4.04 -14.28
C ILE A 132 9.73 3.41 -15.59
N GLU A 133 9.06 3.80 -16.65
CA GLU A 133 9.29 3.31 -18.01
C GLU A 133 9.32 4.49 -18.96
N HIS A 134 10.21 4.48 -19.92
CA HIS A 134 10.23 5.49 -20.96
C HIS A 134 10.45 4.88 -22.34
N ARG A 135 9.86 5.50 -23.37
CA ARG A 135 9.95 5.09 -24.75
C ARG A 135 10.12 6.32 -25.67
N PRO A 136 10.69 6.17 -26.86
CA PRO A 136 10.75 7.25 -27.84
C PRO A 136 9.36 7.80 -28.16
N LEU A 137 9.28 9.08 -28.44
CA LEU A 137 8.07 9.67 -29.02
C LEU A 137 7.85 9.12 -30.44
N PRO A 138 6.57 9.04 -30.89
CA PRO A 138 6.25 8.62 -32.25
C PRO A 138 7.05 9.45 -33.32
N GLY A 139 7.65 8.77 -34.29
CA GLY A 139 8.44 9.41 -35.35
C GLY A 139 9.91 9.61 -35.02
N LEU A 140 10.37 9.36 -33.81
CA LEU A 140 11.79 9.31 -33.48
C LEU A 140 12.31 7.88 -33.60
N SER A 141 13.53 7.76 -34.18
CA SER A 141 14.18 6.47 -34.37
C SER A 141 14.50 5.78 -33.04
N GLY A 142 14.24 4.49 -32.98
CA GLY A 142 14.55 3.64 -31.84
C GLY A 142 13.29 3.10 -31.17
N ASP A 143 13.18 1.77 -31.13
CA ASP A 143 12.01 1.06 -30.53
C ASP A 143 12.27 0.64 -29.08
N ASP A 144 13.27 1.24 -28.44
CA ASP A 144 13.74 0.85 -27.12
C ASP A 144 12.88 1.42 -26.01
N THR A 145 11.81 0.70 -25.65
CA THR A 145 11.16 0.88 -24.36
C THR A 145 12.13 0.45 -23.25
N ARG A 146 12.52 1.37 -22.39
CA ARG A 146 13.38 1.09 -21.24
C ARG A 146 12.60 1.22 -19.96
N ARG A 147 12.65 0.17 -19.14
CA ARG A 147 12.14 0.14 -17.79
C ARG A 147 13.30 0.31 -16.82
N LEU A 148 13.16 1.26 -15.89
CA LEU A 148 14.15 1.50 -14.85
C LEU A 148 14.02 0.47 -13.75
N SER A 149 15.15 0.01 -13.26
CA SER A 149 15.29 -0.85 -12.07
C SER A 149 15.47 0.00 -10.81
N LEU A 150 15.40 -0.63 -9.63
CA LEU A 150 15.70 0.04 -8.35
C LEU A 150 17.14 0.59 -8.25
N GLN A 151 18.03 0.14 -9.13
CA GLN A 151 19.41 0.64 -9.20
C GLN A 151 19.53 1.92 -10.03
N ASP A 152 18.52 2.25 -10.85
CA ASP A 152 18.54 3.41 -11.75
C ASP A 152 18.01 4.67 -11.09
N PHE A 153 17.39 4.59 -9.92
CA PHE A 153 16.86 5.75 -9.20
C PHE A 153 16.92 5.57 -7.68
N GLU A 154 16.76 6.68 -6.97
CA GLU A 154 16.66 6.74 -5.51
C GLU A 154 15.39 7.52 -5.12
N VAL A 155 14.71 7.08 -4.08
CA VAL A 155 13.55 7.79 -3.52
C VAL A 155 13.93 8.36 -2.15
N LYS A 156 13.79 9.68 -2.00
CA LYS A 156 14.02 10.39 -0.74
C LYS A 156 12.74 11.10 -0.29
N SER A 157 12.43 10.99 0.98
CA SER A 157 11.39 11.81 1.60
C SER A 157 11.90 13.24 1.78
N VAL A 158 11.02 14.20 1.54
CA VAL A 158 11.26 15.61 1.89
C VAL A 158 10.77 15.80 3.32
N GLU A 159 11.53 16.54 4.12
CA GLU A 159 11.15 16.89 5.49
C GLU A 159 9.83 17.67 5.49
N ARG A 160 8.94 17.31 6.41
CA ARG A 160 7.63 17.95 6.56
C ARG A 160 7.68 18.95 7.70
N ALA A 161 7.01 20.08 7.52
CA ALA A 161 6.90 21.10 8.56
C ALA A 161 6.04 20.62 9.74
N SER A 162 4.99 19.84 9.46
CA SER A 162 4.10 19.28 10.48
C SER A 162 3.71 17.81 10.16
N PRO A 163 3.43 16.98 11.18
CA PRO A 163 3.05 15.59 10.98
C PRO A 163 1.80 15.39 10.12
N GLY A 164 0.89 16.37 10.12
CA GLY A 164 -0.36 16.34 9.32
C GLY A 164 -0.22 16.80 7.88
N ASP A 165 0.94 17.34 7.51
CA ASP A 165 1.17 17.81 6.15
C ASP A 165 1.27 16.66 5.15
N ALA A 166 0.92 16.95 3.89
CA ALA A 166 1.13 16.04 2.79
C ALA A 166 2.60 15.61 2.70
N ALA A 167 2.82 14.36 2.38
CA ALA A 167 4.16 13.79 2.32
C ALA A 167 4.72 13.93 0.90
N SER A 168 5.87 14.58 0.78
CA SER A 168 6.56 14.79 -0.49
C SER A 168 7.79 13.90 -0.61
N TYR A 169 8.05 13.44 -1.82
CA TYR A 169 9.18 12.56 -2.16
C TYR A 169 9.83 13.05 -3.44
N VAL A 170 11.15 12.91 -3.51
CA VAL A 170 11.92 13.13 -4.74
C VAL A 170 12.47 11.79 -5.21
N VAL A 171 12.06 11.39 -6.39
CA VAL A 171 12.64 10.27 -7.13
C VAL A 171 13.76 10.84 -8.00
N ARG A 172 15.01 10.65 -7.60
CA ARG A 172 16.18 11.11 -8.34
C ARG A 172 16.68 10.00 -9.26
N LEU A 173 16.79 10.30 -10.55
CA LEU A 173 17.33 9.37 -11.55
C LEU A 173 18.86 9.42 -11.52
N ARG A 174 19.52 8.27 -11.57
CA ARG A 174 20.99 8.22 -11.68
C ARG A 174 21.50 8.68 -13.05
N GLN A 175 20.71 8.46 -14.07
CA GLN A 175 20.92 8.95 -15.41
C GLN A 175 19.66 9.67 -15.90
N ALA A 176 19.82 10.88 -16.37
CA ALA A 176 18.71 11.66 -16.90
C ALA A 176 18.05 10.94 -18.09
N ILE A 177 16.72 10.95 -18.14
CA ILE A 177 15.99 10.50 -19.33
C ILE A 177 16.10 11.60 -20.37
N PRO A 178 16.66 11.30 -21.57
CA PRO A 178 16.92 12.32 -22.59
C PRO A 178 15.63 12.88 -23.21
N LEU A 179 15.77 13.96 -23.94
CA LEU A 179 14.70 14.55 -24.75
C LEU A 179 14.09 13.54 -25.74
N GLY A 180 12.87 13.81 -26.17
CA GLY A 180 12.18 12.99 -27.16
C GLY A 180 11.64 11.65 -26.64
N ARG A 181 11.48 11.54 -25.33
CA ARG A 181 10.94 10.33 -24.71
C ARG A 181 9.67 10.61 -23.93
N LYS A 182 8.70 9.71 -24.05
CA LYS A 182 7.52 9.68 -23.21
C LYS A 182 7.80 8.85 -21.97
N VAL A 183 7.56 9.41 -20.79
CA VAL A 183 7.82 8.78 -19.49
C VAL A 183 6.50 8.34 -18.85
N PHE A 184 6.48 7.13 -18.34
CA PHE A 184 5.36 6.56 -17.61
C PHE A 184 5.81 6.23 -16.18
N VAL A 185 5.08 6.77 -15.21
CA VAL A 185 5.26 6.44 -13.80
C VAL A 185 4.01 5.70 -13.35
N ARG A 186 4.18 4.48 -12.89
CA ARG A 186 3.09 3.62 -12.43
C ARG A 186 3.34 3.17 -11.01
N PHE A 187 2.29 2.96 -10.27
CA PHE A 187 2.33 2.48 -8.89
C PHE A 187 1.62 1.14 -8.79
N ARG A 188 2.25 0.20 -8.08
CA ARG A 188 1.58 -1.01 -7.62
C ARG A 188 0.90 -0.75 -6.29
N LEU A 189 -0.15 -1.50 -5.99
CA LEU A 189 -0.87 -1.41 -4.71
C LEU A 189 -1.49 -0.01 -4.45
N ARG A 190 -1.76 0.73 -5.51
CA ARG A 190 -2.52 1.97 -5.45
C ARG A 190 -4.02 1.66 -5.37
N LEU A 191 -4.75 2.43 -4.56
CA LEU A 191 -6.22 2.46 -4.63
C LEU A 191 -6.65 2.89 -6.03
N GLY A 192 -7.57 2.16 -6.64
CA GLY A 192 -8.14 2.53 -7.93
C GLY A 192 -8.99 3.80 -7.83
N ASP A 193 -9.09 4.53 -8.95
CA ASP A 193 -9.82 5.80 -9.05
C ASP A 193 -11.36 5.64 -9.00
N GLY A 194 -11.87 4.54 -8.55
CA GLY A 194 -13.30 4.21 -8.51
C GLY A 194 -13.68 3.24 -7.39
N GLY A 195 -12.87 3.14 -6.36
CA GLY A 195 -13.12 2.28 -5.21
C GLY A 195 -13.67 3.03 -4.00
#